data_425803549c95877a23e3154de4086ef6
#
_entry.id   425803549c95877a23e3154de4086ef6
#
_cell.length_a   1.000
_cell.length_b   1.000
_cell.length_c   1.000
_cell.angle_alpha   90.00
_cell.angle_beta   90.00
_cell.angle_gamma   90.00
#
_symmetry.space_group_name_H-M   'P 1'
#
loop_
_entity.id
_entity.type
_entity.pdbx_description
1 polymer ?
#
loop_
_entity_poly.entity_id
_entity_poly.type
_entity_poly.pdbx_seq_one_letter_code
_entity_poly.pdbx_strand_id
1 'polypeptide(L)'
;MDVVTLIVDAVLALWIVAVVVGVVRAIKARPPRLAPLPEQTRNRFEQGWQRISARFLYEPQWAVGEADALVLSLLSARGHPLDQARLPREMQRARHEAAAAANGRRRDKTEALRQVLLQYRQVVERMIGPKPRHAATIGRREAA
;
A
#
# COMPACT_ATOMS: atom_id res chain seq x y z
N MET A 1 -40.23 -18.34 -30.79
CA MET A 1 -39.43 -18.26 -29.56
C MET A 1 -40.38 -17.94 -28.41
N ASP A 2 -40.52 -18.87 -27.50
CA ASP A 2 -41.48 -18.69 -26.41
C ASP A 2 -40.89 -17.71 -25.39
N VAL A 3 -41.71 -16.81 -24.89
CA VAL A 3 -41.35 -15.80 -23.89
C VAL A 3 -40.69 -16.46 -22.66
N VAL A 4 -41.09 -17.68 -22.35
CA VAL A 4 -40.55 -18.47 -21.25
C VAL A 4 -39.07 -18.83 -21.51
N THR A 5 -38.70 -19.23 -22.72
CA THR A 5 -37.31 -19.56 -23.09
C THR A 5 -36.43 -18.33 -22.99
N LEU A 6 -36.91 -17.16 -23.42
CA LEU A 6 -36.18 -15.91 -23.37
C LEU A 6 -35.93 -15.44 -21.91
N ILE A 7 -36.91 -15.67 -21.03
CA ILE A 7 -36.77 -15.36 -19.60
C ILE A 7 -35.73 -16.32 -18.94
N VAL A 8 -35.77 -17.58 -19.25
CA VAL A 8 -34.83 -18.58 -18.71
C VAL A 8 -33.40 -18.26 -19.15
N ASP A 9 -33.20 -17.96 -20.42
CA ASP A 9 -31.87 -17.57 -20.96
C ASP A 9 -31.34 -16.29 -20.33
N ALA A 10 -32.20 -15.28 -20.12
CA ALA A 10 -31.82 -14.04 -19.46
C ALA A 10 -31.42 -14.26 -17.99
N VAL A 11 -32.16 -15.10 -17.26
CA VAL A 11 -31.84 -15.44 -15.87
C VAL A 11 -30.54 -16.24 -15.79
N LEU A 12 -30.33 -17.17 -16.71
CA LEU A 12 -29.11 -17.99 -16.76
C LEU A 12 -27.88 -17.09 -17.05
N ALA A 13 -27.99 -16.18 -18.03
CA ALA A 13 -26.93 -15.22 -18.37
C ALA A 13 -26.61 -14.31 -17.18
N LEU A 14 -27.62 -13.78 -16.49
CA LEU A 14 -27.43 -12.96 -15.31
C LEU A 14 -26.71 -13.73 -14.17
N TRP A 15 -27.08 -14.99 -13.99
CA TRP A 15 -26.47 -15.85 -12.98
C TRP A 15 -24.99 -16.14 -13.28
N ILE A 16 -24.67 -16.43 -14.54
CA ILE A 16 -23.28 -16.63 -14.98
C ILE A 16 -22.45 -15.36 -14.75
N VAL A 17 -22.97 -14.19 -15.11
CA VAL A 17 -22.30 -12.90 -14.86
C VAL A 17 -22.06 -12.67 -13.37
N ALA A 18 -23.05 -12.95 -12.52
CA ALA A 18 -22.92 -12.80 -11.07
C ALA A 18 -21.85 -13.74 -10.50
N VAL A 19 -21.79 -14.98 -10.96
CA VAL A 19 -20.75 -15.96 -10.55
C VAL A 19 -19.37 -15.51 -10.99
N VAL A 20 -19.21 -15.10 -12.24
CA VAL A 20 -17.92 -14.59 -12.78
C VAL A 20 -17.44 -13.37 -11.99
N VAL A 21 -18.34 -12.40 -11.74
CA VAL A 21 -18.01 -11.22 -10.94
C VAL A 21 -17.65 -11.60 -9.51
N GLY A 22 -18.36 -12.56 -8.91
CA GLY A 22 -18.07 -13.07 -7.57
C GLY A 22 -16.69 -13.73 -7.50
N VAL A 23 -16.35 -14.59 -8.46
CA VAL A 23 -15.04 -15.26 -8.54
C VAL A 23 -13.91 -14.25 -8.75
N VAL A 24 -14.08 -13.29 -9.67
CA VAL A 24 -13.08 -12.25 -9.92
C VAL A 24 -12.86 -11.37 -8.67
N ARG A 25 -13.93 -11.02 -7.95
CA ARG A 25 -13.84 -10.33 -6.67
C ARG A 25 -13.13 -11.15 -5.59
N ALA A 26 -13.44 -12.42 -5.48
CA ALA A 26 -12.80 -13.32 -4.50
C ALA A 26 -11.31 -13.50 -4.77
N ILE A 27 -10.89 -13.59 -6.04
CA ILE A 27 -9.48 -13.68 -6.43
C ILE A 27 -8.75 -12.35 -6.13
N LYS A 28 -9.39 -11.21 -6.39
CA LYS A 28 -8.83 -9.88 -6.08
C LYS A 28 -8.78 -9.59 -4.57
N ALA A 29 -9.65 -10.19 -3.77
CA ALA A 29 -9.71 -10.00 -2.33
C ALA A 29 -8.66 -10.83 -1.55
N ARG A 30 -7.98 -11.79 -2.19
CA ARG A 30 -6.90 -12.53 -1.52
C ARG A 30 -5.72 -11.58 -1.27
N PRO A 31 -5.34 -11.39 0.02
CA PRO A 31 -4.17 -10.57 0.33
C PRO A 31 -2.94 -11.19 -0.35
N PRO A 32 -2.09 -10.39 -1.00
CA PRO A 32 -0.87 -10.89 -1.61
C PRO A 32 0.02 -11.51 -0.54
N ARG A 33 0.61 -12.67 -0.82
CA ARG A 33 1.63 -13.27 0.03
C ARG A 33 2.90 -12.44 -0.11
N LEU A 34 3.15 -11.59 0.89
CA LEU A 34 4.30 -10.69 0.89
C LEU A 34 5.57 -11.47 1.27
N ALA A 35 6.61 -11.33 0.47
CA ALA A 35 7.92 -11.88 0.76
C ALA A 35 8.53 -11.21 2.00
N PRO A 36 9.26 -11.93 2.87
CA PRO A 36 9.98 -11.32 3.98
C PRO A 36 11.09 -10.41 3.45
N LEU A 37 11.29 -9.26 4.11
CA LEU A 37 12.37 -8.34 3.79
C LEU A 37 13.64 -8.74 4.54
N PRO A 38 14.78 -8.91 3.85
CA PRO A 38 16.09 -9.02 4.49
C PRO A 38 16.36 -7.78 5.36
N GLU A 39 17.09 -7.96 6.46
CA GLU A 39 17.37 -6.88 7.42
C GLU A 39 18.08 -5.69 6.75
N GLN A 40 19.04 -5.96 5.91
CA GLN A 40 19.77 -4.92 5.18
C GLN A 40 18.85 -4.10 4.27
N THR A 41 17.91 -4.75 3.59
CA THR A 41 16.92 -4.09 2.73
C THR A 41 15.95 -3.26 3.56
N ARG A 42 15.51 -3.77 4.70
CA ARG A 42 14.69 -3.04 5.66
C ARG A 42 15.36 -1.74 6.12
N ASN A 43 16.60 -1.82 6.58
CA ASN A 43 17.37 -0.67 7.04
C ASN A 43 17.52 0.39 5.93
N ARG A 44 17.71 -0.05 4.69
CA ARG A 44 17.77 0.85 3.53
C ARG A 44 16.45 1.63 3.32
N PHE A 45 15.31 0.97 3.44
CA PHE A 45 14.00 1.63 3.32
C PHE A 45 13.74 2.58 4.51
N GLU A 46 14.09 2.18 5.73
CA GLU A 46 13.97 3.04 6.92
C GLU A 46 14.81 4.33 6.77
N GLN A 47 16.06 4.21 6.32
CA GLN A 47 16.93 5.36 6.07
C GLN A 47 16.41 6.24 4.93
N GLY A 48 15.88 5.63 3.87
CA GLY A 48 15.23 6.34 2.78
C GLY A 48 14.06 7.18 3.28
N TRP A 49 13.21 6.57 4.10
CA TRP A 49 12.07 7.28 4.71
C TRP A 49 12.49 8.44 5.59
N GLN A 50 13.50 8.28 6.42
CA GLN A 50 14.01 9.36 7.28
C GLN A 50 14.52 10.56 6.47
N ARG A 51 15.25 10.29 5.37
CA ARG A 51 15.72 11.37 4.47
C ARG A 51 14.56 12.13 3.83
N ILE A 52 13.54 11.43 3.37
CA ILE A 52 12.32 12.01 2.78
C ILE A 52 11.61 12.87 3.81
N SER A 53 11.41 12.36 5.02
CA SER A 53 10.72 13.07 6.11
C SER A 53 11.46 14.34 6.52
N ALA A 54 12.77 14.31 6.60
CA ALA A 54 13.58 15.49 6.90
C ALA A 54 13.48 16.57 5.81
N ARG A 55 13.45 16.15 4.55
CA ARG A 55 13.37 17.08 3.41
C ARG A 55 11.99 17.69 3.23
N PHE A 56 10.95 17.08 3.77
CA PHE A 56 9.57 17.60 3.70
C PHE A 56 9.44 19.03 4.23
N LEU A 57 10.23 19.41 5.23
CA LEU A 57 10.23 20.77 5.81
C LEU A 57 10.59 21.85 4.78
N TYR A 58 11.42 21.52 3.82
CA TYR A 58 11.92 22.46 2.81
C TYR A 58 11.22 22.30 1.46
N GLU A 59 10.95 21.07 1.07
CA GLU A 59 10.40 20.71 -0.25
C GLU A 59 9.27 19.70 -0.13
N PRO A 60 8.07 20.09 0.36
CA PRO A 60 6.98 19.14 0.65
C PRO A 60 6.47 18.39 -0.57
N GLN A 61 6.41 19.02 -1.74
CA GLN A 61 5.99 18.37 -2.98
C GLN A 61 6.98 17.31 -3.45
N TRP A 62 8.25 17.64 -3.42
CA TRP A 62 9.32 16.70 -3.75
C TRP A 62 9.30 15.50 -2.81
N ALA A 63 9.19 15.75 -1.50
CA ALA A 63 9.17 14.70 -0.48
C ALA A 63 7.98 13.71 -0.67
N VAL A 64 6.81 14.21 -1.06
CA VAL A 64 5.65 13.36 -1.35
C VAL A 64 5.90 12.50 -2.61
N GLY A 65 6.51 13.05 -3.65
CA GLY A 65 6.88 12.30 -4.85
C GLY A 65 7.90 11.18 -4.56
N GLU A 66 8.92 11.48 -3.76
CA GLU A 66 9.90 10.49 -3.32
C GLU A 66 9.31 9.42 -2.40
N ALA A 67 8.34 9.79 -1.56
CA ALA A 67 7.61 8.86 -0.71
C ALA A 67 6.81 7.86 -1.57
N ASP A 68 6.14 8.32 -2.62
CA ASP A 68 5.42 7.45 -3.57
C ASP A 68 6.39 6.45 -4.24
N ALA A 69 7.52 6.92 -4.74
CA ALA A 69 8.54 6.08 -5.37
C ALA A 69 9.14 5.05 -4.40
N LEU A 70 9.40 5.47 -3.16
CA LEU A 70 9.93 4.57 -2.12
C LEU A 70 8.92 3.49 -1.75
N VAL A 71 7.63 3.84 -1.62
CA VAL A 71 6.55 2.87 -1.33
C VAL A 71 6.40 1.89 -2.47
N LEU A 72 6.42 2.32 -3.73
CA LEU A 72 6.39 1.42 -4.88
C LEU A 72 7.57 0.44 -4.89
N SER A 73 8.79 0.93 -4.62
CA SER A 73 9.97 0.10 -4.52
C SER A 73 9.86 -0.94 -3.40
N LEU A 74 9.30 -0.54 -2.25
CA LEU A 74 9.07 -1.42 -1.11
C LEU A 74 8.02 -2.49 -1.41
N LEU A 75 6.92 -2.13 -2.07
CA LEU A 75 5.88 -3.05 -2.51
C LEU A 75 6.45 -4.07 -3.51
N SER A 76 7.24 -3.59 -4.48
CA SER A 76 7.93 -4.45 -5.45
C SER A 76 8.90 -5.43 -4.77
N ALA A 77 9.71 -4.95 -3.83
CA ALA A 77 10.65 -5.79 -3.08
C ALA A 77 9.94 -6.89 -2.27
N ARG A 78 8.69 -6.68 -1.90
CA ARG A 78 7.84 -7.66 -1.23
C ARG A 78 6.99 -8.52 -2.17
N GLY A 79 7.12 -8.35 -3.48
CA GLY A 79 6.33 -9.07 -4.48
C GLY A 79 4.86 -8.67 -4.51
N HIS A 80 4.52 -7.45 -4.04
CA HIS A 80 3.16 -6.94 -4.13
C HIS A 80 2.84 -6.52 -5.57
N PRO A 81 1.65 -6.87 -6.10
CA PRO A 81 1.24 -6.40 -7.42
C PRO A 81 1.17 -4.87 -7.44
N LEU A 82 1.76 -4.26 -8.48
CA LEU A 82 1.80 -2.79 -8.63
C LEU A 82 0.64 -2.24 -9.46
N ASP A 83 -0.34 -3.08 -9.80
CA ASP A 83 -1.57 -2.63 -10.48
C ASP A 83 -2.30 -1.60 -9.63
N GLN A 84 -2.70 -0.49 -10.23
CA GLN A 84 -3.40 0.61 -9.55
C GLN A 84 -4.57 0.12 -8.67
N ALA A 85 -5.35 -0.86 -9.16
CA ALA A 85 -6.50 -1.42 -8.43
C ALA A 85 -6.11 -2.29 -7.23
N ARG A 86 -4.86 -2.75 -7.15
CA ARG A 86 -4.34 -3.63 -6.09
C ARG A 86 -3.42 -2.92 -5.12
N LEU A 87 -3.06 -1.67 -5.39
CA LEU A 87 -2.27 -0.86 -4.45
C LEU A 87 -2.99 -0.73 -3.10
N PRO A 88 -2.26 -0.61 -2.00
CA PRO A 88 -2.84 -0.33 -0.68
C PRO A 88 -3.79 0.87 -0.73
N ARG A 89 -4.91 0.78 -0.04
CA ARG A 89 -5.94 1.84 -0.06
C ARG A 89 -5.39 3.19 0.42
N GLU A 90 -4.51 3.16 1.38
CA GLU A 90 -3.83 4.35 1.90
C GLU A 90 -3.00 5.03 0.81
N MET A 91 -2.29 4.26 0.01
CA MET A 91 -1.52 4.79 -1.12
C MET A 91 -2.41 5.38 -2.22
N GLN A 92 -3.54 4.72 -2.51
CA GLN A 92 -4.51 5.25 -3.49
C GLN A 92 -5.11 6.59 -3.00
N ARG A 93 -5.45 6.69 -1.72
CA ARG A 93 -5.92 7.95 -1.10
C ARG A 93 -4.83 9.02 -1.14
N ALA A 94 -3.62 8.68 -0.74
CA ALA A 94 -2.47 9.58 -0.75
C ALA A 94 -2.26 10.21 -2.13
N ARG A 95 -2.31 9.41 -3.20
CA ARG A 95 -2.20 9.89 -4.58
C ARG A 95 -3.35 10.82 -4.97
N HIS A 96 -4.58 10.45 -4.60
CA HIS A 96 -5.76 11.29 -4.89
C HIS A 96 -5.67 12.62 -4.17
N GLU A 97 -5.32 12.64 -2.89
CA GLU A 97 -5.17 13.83 -2.08
C GLU A 97 -3.97 14.69 -2.55
N ALA A 98 -2.86 14.07 -2.95
CA ALA A 98 -1.72 14.80 -3.51
C ALA A 98 -2.09 15.53 -4.81
N ALA A 99 -2.85 14.88 -5.69
CA ALA A 99 -3.36 15.49 -6.91
C ALA A 99 -4.33 16.65 -6.62
N ALA A 100 -5.22 16.52 -5.64
CA ALA A 100 -6.11 17.58 -5.20
C ALA A 100 -5.33 18.75 -4.57
N ALA A 101 -4.32 18.48 -3.77
CA ALA A 101 -3.47 19.50 -3.14
C ALA A 101 -2.67 20.32 -4.16
N ALA A 102 -2.37 19.77 -5.34
CA ALA A 102 -1.66 20.49 -6.38
C ALA A 102 -2.41 21.77 -6.83
N ASN A 103 -3.74 21.75 -6.76
CA ASN A 103 -4.63 22.84 -7.16
C ASN A 103 -5.07 23.74 -5.98
N GLY A 104 -4.64 23.45 -4.74
CA GLY A 104 -5.04 24.17 -3.54
C GLY A 104 -4.25 25.45 -3.28
N ARG A 105 -4.76 26.29 -2.34
CA ARG A 105 -4.04 27.46 -1.84
C ARG A 105 -2.79 27.03 -1.06
N ARG A 106 -1.74 27.86 -1.06
CA ARG A 106 -0.40 27.48 -0.54
C ARG A 106 -0.41 26.94 0.90
N ARG A 107 -1.21 27.54 1.80
CA ARG A 107 -1.29 27.11 3.21
C ARG A 107 -2.00 25.76 3.36
N ASP A 108 -3.13 25.62 2.71
CA ASP A 108 -3.91 24.39 2.71
C ASP A 108 -3.15 23.26 2.01
N LYS A 109 -2.35 23.60 1.00
CA LYS A 109 -1.52 22.68 0.24
C LYS A 109 -0.46 21.98 1.10
N THR A 110 0.27 22.73 1.94
CA THR A 110 1.32 22.13 2.79
C THR A 110 0.73 21.19 3.83
N GLU A 111 -0.42 21.55 4.43
CA GLU A 111 -1.12 20.67 5.38
C GLU A 111 -1.68 19.44 4.69
N ALA A 112 -2.27 19.58 3.49
CA ALA A 112 -2.73 18.45 2.70
C ALA A 112 -1.58 17.51 2.34
N LEU A 113 -0.42 18.03 1.91
CA LEU A 113 0.77 17.23 1.63
C LEU A 113 1.33 16.54 2.88
N ARG A 114 1.20 17.17 4.07
CA ARG A 114 1.57 16.54 5.34
C ARG A 114 0.69 15.33 5.63
N GLN A 115 -0.62 15.42 5.42
CA GLN A 115 -1.54 14.28 5.56
C GLN A 115 -1.22 13.16 4.57
N VAL A 116 -0.92 13.51 3.33
CA VAL A 116 -0.46 12.56 2.30
C VAL A 116 0.79 11.82 2.75
N LEU A 117 1.78 12.53 3.28
CA LEU A 117 3.02 11.92 3.78
C LEU A 117 2.75 10.95 4.94
N LEU A 118 1.82 11.28 5.84
CA LEU A 118 1.41 10.39 6.94
C LEU A 118 0.74 9.10 6.43
N GLN A 119 -0.05 9.18 5.36
CA GLN A 119 -0.64 8.00 4.73
C GLN A 119 0.44 7.09 4.12
N TYR A 120 1.43 7.64 3.42
CA TYR A 120 2.58 6.87 2.94
C TYR A 120 3.37 6.24 4.08
N ARG A 121 3.57 6.96 5.19
CA ARG A 121 4.22 6.41 6.38
C ARG A 121 3.52 5.17 6.90
N GLN A 122 2.19 5.16 6.99
CA GLN A 122 1.41 4.01 7.42
C GLN A 122 1.66 2.78 6.52
N VAL A 123 1.75 2.99 5.20
CA VAL A 123 2.08 1.92 4.25
C VAL A 123 3.50 1.40 4.50
N VAL A 124 4.48 2.29 4.66
CA VAL A 124 5.87 1.93 4.92
C VAL A 124 6.00 1.11 6.20
N GLU A 125 5.42 1.57 7.31
CA GLU A 125 5.46 0.88 8.60
C GLU A 125 4.82 -0.51 8.52
N ARG A 126 3.68 -0.65 7.85
CA ARG A 126 3.01 -1.94 7.63
C ARG A 126 3.84 -2.88 6.75
N MET A 127 4.46 -2.35 5.70
CA MET A 127 5.23 -3.15 4.75
C MET A 127 6.62 -3.53 5.27
N ILE A 128 7.25 -2.69 6.06
CA ILE A 128 8.52 -3.04 6.73
C ILE A 128 8.28 -4.10 7.80
N GLY A 129 7.13 -4.06 8.46
CA GLY A 129 6.76 -4.98 9.54
C GLY A 129 7.51 -4.71 10.84
N PRO A 130 7.17 -5.44 11.93
CA PRO A 130 7.81 -5.25 13.21
C PRO A 130 9.30 -5.61 13.12
N LYS A 131 10.14 -4.79 13.77
CA LYS A 131 11.55 -5.12 13.97
C LYS A 131 11.66 -6.51 14.60
N PRO A 132 12.48 -7.44 14.06
CA PRO A 132 12.73 -8.68 14.74
C PRO A 132 13.24 -8.31 16.15
N ARG A 133 12.51 -8.69 17.16
CA ARG A 133 13.03 -8.62 18.52
C ARG A 133 14.28 -9.48 18.49
N HIS A 134 15.45 -8.87 18.65
CA HIS A 134 16.63 -9.64 19.02
C HIS A 134 16.19 -10.43 20.25
N ALA A 135 16.08 -11.75 20.09
CA ALA A 135 15.95 -12.61 21.24
C ALA A 135 17.10 -12.20 22.13
N ALA A 136 16.77 -11.52 23.23
CA ALA A 136 17.72 -11.25 24.27
C ALA A 136 18.23 -12.64 24.63
N THR A 137 19.46 -12.94 24.22
CA THR A 137 20.20 -14.09 24.69
C THR A 137 20.40 -13.80 26.15
N ILE A 138 19.43 -14.22 26.95
CA ILE A 138 19.63 -14.37 28.40
C ILE A 138 20.67 -15.45 28.50
N GLY A 139 21.93 -15.01 28.58
CA GLY A 139 23.01 -15.86 28.95
C GLY A 139 22.66 -16.48 30.31
N ARG A 140 22.19 -17.71 30.27
CA ARG A 140 22.18 -18.57 31.43
C ARG A 140 23.66 -18.79 31.79
N ARG A 141 24.19 -17.91 32.62
CA ARG A 141 25.35 -18.27 33.43
C ARG A 141 24.87 -19.34 34.39
N GLU A 142 25.06 -20.59 34.00
CA GLU A 142 25.18 -21.64 34.99
C GLU A 142 26.49 -21.38 35.72
N ALA A 143 26.36 -20.88 36.94
CA ALA A 143 27.42 -20.96 37.92
C ALA A 143 27.54 -22.42 38.35
N ALA A 144 28.68 -23.02 38.05
CA ALA A 144 29.14 -24.19 38.72
C ALA A 144 29.64 -23.79 40.11
#